data_c4367a7cf305b93603a0e687a0b7258d
#
_entry.id   c4367a7cf305b93603a0e687a0b7258d
#
_cell.length_a   1.000
_cell.length_b   1.000
_cell.length_c   1.000
_cell.angle_alpha   90.00
_cell.angle_beta   90.00
_cell.angle_gamma   90.00
#
_symmetry.space_group_name_H-M   'P 1'
#
loop_
_entity.id
_entity.type
_entity.pdbx_description
1 polymer ?
#
loop_
_entity_poly.entity_id
_entity_poly.type
_entity_poly.pdbx_seq_one_letter_code
_entity_poly.pdbx_strand_id
1 'polypeptide(L)'
;MTELLIIKPSSLGDIVHALQVATSLKAQVDHLRISWVVREIFAPIVRACEAVDQVYVFERNAGAKGFMRLMKELRKTTFDYVFDMQGLLRTGLMTSRTLAHRKVGRSDAREWSGVFYDEKVPLPPDGKRSHALDILLQFCRVLHARPEVRGALKFREVDSLNLSFADARGGGKPVVMFVDSRRAEKCWNGFKQLTELILRENKNRKVVWAGSSYVHDRNTFSPSQFVNVTGNTSLVSLPALVKRADWVIANDSGPMHLAAALGVRVLGIFGPTDPRLFGPYPLNAPSNVVVQAPVGDLKLLSAKEVYARFLKARARFR
;
A
#
# COMPACT_ATOMS: atom_id res chain seq x y z
N MET A 1 10.27 -24.68 -13.07
CA MET A 1 9.44 -23.50 -12.72
C MET A 1 9.22 -23.55 -11.22
N THR A 2 9.55 -22.50 -10.49
CA THR A 2 9.42 -22.46 -9.03
C THR A 2 8.05 -21.92 -8.64
N GLU A 3 7.28 -22.68 -7.87
CA GLU A 3 5.94 -22.33 -7.39
C GLU A 3 6.03 -21.73 -5.97
N LEU A 4 5.78 -20.42 -5.86
CA LEU A 4 5.78 -19.68 -4.59
C LEU A 4 4.36 -19.29 -4.20
N LEU A 5 3.93 -19.60 -2.97
CA LEU A 5 2.73 -19.04 -2.38
C LEU A 5 3.09 -17.94 -1.37
N ILE A 6 2.59 -16.74 -1.55
CA ILE A 6 2.67 -15.66 -0.55
C ILE A 6 1.35 -15.57 0.22
N ILE A 7 1.43 -15.63 1.54
CA ILE A 7 0.29 -15.44 2.45
C ILE A 7 0.40 -14.05 3.08
N LYS A 8 -0.34 -13.08 2.51
CA LYS A 8 -0.45 -11.70 3.03
C LYS A 8 -1.88 -11.19 2.86
N PRO A 9 -2.79 -11.55 3.78
CA PRO A 9 -4.22 -11.27 3.64
C PRO A 9 -4.61 -9.81 3.83
N SER A 10 -3.86 -9.03 4.59
CA SER A 10 -4.13 -7.63 4.95
C SER A 10 -2.90 -6.96 5.59
N SER A 11 -2.82 -5.64 5.78
CA SER A 11 -3.71 -4.58 5.31
C SER A 11 -3.27 -4.04 3.94
N LEU A 12 -3.94 -3.02 3.37
CA LEU A 12 -3.58 -2.51 2.04
C LEU A 12 -2.12 -2.04 1.97
N GLY A 13 -1.63 -1.27 2.95
CA GLY A 13 -0.23 -0.83 2.97
C GLY A 13 0.75 -2.00 3.04
N ASP A 14 0.47 -2.98 3.91
CA ASP A 14 1.27 -4.20 4.02
C ASP A 14 1.24 -5.05 2.73
N ILE A 15 0.09 -5.09 2.05
CA ILE A 15 -0.04 -5.77 0.76
C ILE A 15 0.82 -5.06 -0.28
N VAL A 16 0.81 -3.71 -0.34
CA VAL A 16 1.65 -2.95 -1.26
C VAL A 16 3.14 -3.23 -1.01
N HIS A 17 3.58 -3.29 0.25
CA HIS A 17 4.96 -3.67 0.58
C HIS A 17 5.28 -5.09 0.08
N ALA A 18 4.40 -6.05 0.34
CA ALA A 18 4.61 -7.43 -0.11
C ALA A 18 4.53 -7.57 -1.64
N LEU A 19 3.74 -6.75 -2.35
CA LEU A 19 3.73 -6.69 -3.82
C LEU A 19 5.06 -6.16 -4.37
N GLN A 20 5.73 -5.23 -3.67
CA GLN A 20 7.08 -4.79 -4.05
C GLN A 20 8.10 -5.93 -3.87
N VAL A 21 7.96 -6.75 -2.82
CA VAL A 21 8.79 -7.96 -2.65
C VAL A 21 8.54 -8.97 -3.78
N ALA A 22 7.27 -9.23 -4.10
CA ALA A 22 6.92 -10.12 -5.22
C ALA A 22 7.48 -9.63 -6.56
N THR A 23 7.39 -8.32 -6.83
CA THR A 23 7.98 -7.70 -8.02
C THR A 23 9.51 -7.85 -8.03
N SER A 24 10.15 -7.66 -6.86
CA SER A 24 11.60 -7.80 -6.73
C SER A 24 12.08 -9.24 -6.93
N LEU A 25 11.30 -10.22 -6.46
CA LEU A 25 11.55 -11.63 -6.68
C LEU A 25 11.40 -12.00 -8.18
N LYS A 26 10.33 -11.56 -8.82
CA LYS A 26 10.13 -11.77 -10.28
C LYS A 26 11.25 -11.17 -11.13
N ALA A 27 11.84 -10.06 -10.69
CA ALA A 27 12.95 -9.41 -11.39
C ALA A 27 14.32 -10.10 -11.19
N GLN A 28 14.44 -11.01 -10.23
CA GLN A 28 15.71 -11.62 -9.82
C GLN A 28 15.73 -13.15 -9.93
N VAL A 29 14.57 -13.79 -9.99
CA VAL A 29 14.44 -15.25 -10.01
C VAL A 29 13.72 -15.67 -11.29
N ASP A 30 14.43 -16.40 -12.12
CA ASP A 30 13.88 -16.91 -13.39
C ASP A 30 12.82 -17.98 -13.15
N HIS A 31 11.84 -18.02 -14.05
CA HIS A 31 10.76 -19.01 -14.03
C HIS A 31 10.01 -19.13 -12.70
N LEU A 32 9.88 -18.00 -11.95
CA LEU A 32 9.11 -17.94 -10.71
C LEU A 32 7.64 -17.69 -10.99
N ARG A 33 6.77 -18.55 -10.47
CA ARG A 33 5.32 -18.35 -10.44
C ARG A 33 4.86 -17.99 -9.05
N ILE A 34 4.12 -16.87 -8.91
CA ILE A 34 3.68 -16.36 -7.60
C ILE A 34 2.17 -16.49 -7.47
N SER A 35 1.76 -17.31 -6.52
CA SER A 35 0.40 -17.43 -6.03
C SER A 35 0.24 -16.60 -4.74
N TRP A 36 -0.97 -16.11 -4.48
CA TRP A 36 -1.20 -15.19 -3.35
C TRP A 36 -2.49 -15.49 -2.60
N VAL A 37 -2.42 -15.57 -1.27
CA VAL A 37 -3.60 -15.60 -0.39
C VAL A 37 -3.91 -14.20 0.10
N VAL A 38 -5.11 -13.71 -0.19
CA VAL A 38 -5.56 -12.36 0.18
C VAL A 38 -7.03 -12.36 0.61
N ARG A 39 -7.42 -11.43 1.49
CA ARG A 39 -8.84 -11.22 1.81
C ARG A 39 -9.62 -10.70 0.60
N GLU A 40 -10.90 -11.06 0.56
CA GLU A 40 -11.83 -10.71 -0.50
C GLU A 40 -11.80 -9.23 -0.91
N ILE A 41 -11.75 -8.33 0.07
CA ILE A 41 -11.76 -6.87 -0.17
C ILE A 41 -10.49 -6.36 -0.88
N PHE A 42 -9.36 -7.06 -0.76
CA PHE A 42 -8.10 -6.66 -1.39
C PHE A 42 -7.76 -7.49 -2.64
N ALA A 43 -8.54 -8.52 -2.93
CA ALA A 43 -8.31 -9.38 -4.09
C ALA A 43 -8.23 -8.60 -5.42
N PRO A 44 -9.05 -7.56 -5.68
CA PRO A 44 -9.00 -6.83 -6.93
C PRO A 44 -7.63 -6.19 -7.22
N ILE A 45 -7.01 -5.51 -6.26
CA ILE A 45 -5.71 -4.86 -6.47
C ILE A 45 -4.58 -5.89 -6.60
N VAL A 46 -4.64 -7.02 -5.86
CA VAL A 46 -3.64 -8.09 -5.96
C VAL A 46 -3.74 -8.79 -7.31
N ARG A 47 -4.95 -9.07 -7.82
CA ARG A 47 -5.16 -9.63 -9.17
C ARG A 47 -4.66 -8.71 -10.28
N ALA A 48 -4.78 -7.40 -10.09
CA ALA A 48 -4.31 -6.43 -11.06
C ALA A 48 -2.77 -6.34 -11.11
N CYS A 49 -2.05 -6.74 -10.06
CA CYS A 49 -0.59 -6.68 -10.04
C CYS A 49 0.03 -7.70 -11.01
N GLU A 50 0.92 -7.23 -11.91
CA GLU A 50 1.57 -8.09 -12.92
C GLU A 50 2.50 -9.14 -12.32
N ALA A 51 3.05 -8.90 -11.13
CA ALA A 51 3.91 -9.85 -10.45
C ALA A 51 3.17 -11.06 -9.86
N VAL A 52 1.83 -11.05 -9.82
CA VAL A 52 1.01 -12.12 -9.24
C VAL A 52 0.34 -12.91 -10.35
N ASP A 53 0.58 -14.22 -10.37
CA ASP A 53 0.05 -15.12 -11.41
C ASP A 53 -1.31 -15.72 -10.99
N GLN A 54 -1.49 -16.05 -9.70
CA GLN A 54 -2.71 -16.68 -9.18
C GLN A 54 -3.13 -16.06 -7.84
N VAL A 55 -4.43 -15.87 -7.64
CA VAL A 55 -4.97 -15.30 -6.38
C VAL A 55 -5.99 -16.24 -5.76
N TYR A 56 -5.73 -16.64 -4.53
CA TYR A 56 -6.64 -17.39 -3.66
C TYR A 56 -7.32 -16.44 -2.69
N VAL A 57 -8.64 -16.41 -2.69
CA VAL A 57 -9.42 -15.48 -1.88
C VAL A 57 -9.77 -16.09 -0.54
N PHE A 58 -9.40 -15.41 0.54
CA PHE A 58 -9.81 -15.74 1.88
C PHE A 58 -11.09 -14.97 2.26
N GLU A 59 -12.22 -15.63 2.24
CA GLU A 59 -13.51 -15.07 2.68
C GLU A 59 -13.57 -15.05 4.21
N ARG A 60 -13.05 -13.98 4.80
CA ARG A 60 -12.93 -13.87 6.26
C ARG A 60 -14.28 -13.92 6.97
N ASN A 61 -15.31 -13.32 6.38
CA ASN A 61 -16.65 -13.23 6.97
C ASN A 61 -17.40 -14.56 6.94
N ALA A 62 -16.97 -15.53 6.12
CA ALA A 62 -17.50 -16.89 6.11
C ALA A 62 -16.94 -17.80 7.23
N GLY A 63 -16.11 -17.24 8.14
CA GLY A 63 -15.58 -17.94 9.31
C GLY A 63 -14.83 -19.23 8.98
N ALA A 64 -15.14 -20.32 9.71
CA ALA A 64 -14.50 -21.63 9.50
C ALA A 64 -14.80 -22.20 8.10
N LYS A 65 -16.00 -22.00 7.55
CA LYS A 65 -16.36 -22.47 6.21
C LYS A 65 -15.48 -21.83 5.13
N GLY A 66 -15.23 -20.50 5.22
CA GLY A 66 -14.36 -19.78 4.31
C GLY A 66 -12.90 -20.27 4.41
N PHE A 67 -12.43 -20.53 5.65
CA PHE A 67 -11.11 -21.10 5.87
C PHE A 67 -10.97 -22.50 5.24
N MET A 68 -11.94 -23.40 5.48
CA MET A 68 -11.91 -24.76 4.92
C MET A 68 -11.97 -24.76 3.40
N ARG A 69 -12.78 -23.87 2.79
CA ARG A 69 -12.84 -23.70 1.34
C ARG A 69 -11.49 -23.28 0.77
N LEU A 70 -10.84 -22.28 1.38
CA LEU A 70 -9.51 -21.86 0.98
C LEU A 70 -8.49 -23.01 1.08
N MET A 71 -8.52 -23.78 2.18
CA MET A 71 -7.59 -24.91 2.36
C MET A 71 -7.80 -25.98 1.31
N LYS A 72 -9.04 -26.26 0.94
CA LYS A 72 -9.36 -27.22 -0.14
C LYS A 72 -8.77 -26.77 -1.49
N GLU A 73 -8.86 -25.47 -1.79
CA GLU A 73 -8.30 -24.91 -3.03
C GLU A 73 -6.75 -24.93 -3.02
N LEU A 74 -6.13 -24.53 -1.93
CA LEU A 74 -4.65 -24.53 -1.81
C LEU A 74 -4.05 -25.93 -1.90
N ARG A 75 -4.77 -26.97 -1.46
CA ARG A 75 -4.31 -28.36 -1.52
C ARG A 75 -4.37 -28.98 -2.92
N LYS A 76 -4.90 -28.30 -3.90
CA LYS A 76 -4.84 -28.73 -5.31
C LYS A 76 -3.48 -28.49 -5.96
N THR A 77 -2.62 -27.71 -5.32
CA THR A 77 -1.30 -27.33 -5.81
C THR A 77 -0.25 -27.66 -4.74
N THR A 78 0.86 -28.27 -5.15
CA THR A 78 2.06 -28.37 -4.32
C THR A 78 2.98 -27.23 -4.65
N PHE A 79 3.38 -26.46 -3.63
CA PHE A 79 4.27 -25.32 -3.77
C PHE A 79 5.72 -25.71 -3.39
N ASP A 80 6.69 -25.11 -4.05
CA ASP A 80 8.08 -25.24 -3.60
C ASP A 80 8.30 -24.46 -2.31
N TYR A 81 7.70 -23.25 -2.25
CA TYR A 81 7.80 -22.37 -1.09
C TYR A 81 6.44 -21.77 -0.70
N VAL A 82 6.23 -21.66 0.61
CA VAL A 82 5.17 -20.82 1.18
C VAL A 82 5.82 -19.74 2.03
N PHE A 83 5.55 -18.47 1.73
CA PHE A 83 6.00 -17.31 2.50
C PHE A 83 4.86 -16.72 3.31
N ASP A 84 4.81 -16.97 4.62
CA ASP A 84 3.91 -16.26 5.52
C ASP A 84 4.51 -14.89 5.89
N MET A 85 4.16 -13.88 5.09
CA MET A 85 4.57 -12.50 5.31
C MET A 85 3.68 -11.76 6.31
N GLN A 86 2.63 -12.41 6.84
CA GLN A 86 1.74 -11.83 7.86
C GLN A 86 2.21 -12.13 9.27
N GLY A 87 2.56 -13.39 9.57
CA GLY A 87 3.10 -13.82 10.86
C GLY A 87 2.09 -13.80 12.01
N LEU A 88 0.84 -14.24 11.79
CA LEU A 88 -0.22 -14.37 12.79
C LEU A 88 -0.72 -15.83 12.85
N LEU A 89 -1.32 -16.24 13.97
CA LEU A 89 -1.81 -17.62 14.17
C LEU A 89 -2.63 -18.13 12.99
N ARG A 90 -3.55 -17.32 12.50
CA ARG A 90 -4.42 -17.71 11.36
C ARG A 90 -3.63 -17.98 10.08
N THR A 91 -2.62 -17.19 9.79
CA THR A 91 -1.77 -17.37 8.60
C THR A 91 -0.78 -18.50 8.79
N GLY A 92 -0.28 -18.72 10.01
CA GLY A 92 0.49 -19.90 10.36
C GLY A 92 -0.32 -21.20 10.15
N LEU A 93 -1.59 -21.23 10.56
CA LEU A 93 -2.50 -22.35 10.28
C LEU A 93 -2.74 -22.55 8.77
N MET A 94 -2.84 -21.48 7.97
CA MET A 94 -2.90 -21.59 6.52
C MET A 94 -1.63 -22.22 5.98
N THR A 95 -0.47 -21.74 6.44
CA THR A 95 0.85 -22.24 6.06
C THR A 95 1.00 -23.72 6.39
N SER A 96 0.63 -24.14 7.61
CA SER A 96 0.74 -25.55 8.04
C SER A 96 -0.10 -26.53 7.20
N ARG A 97 -1.27 -26.08 6.73
CA ARG A 97 -2.23 -26.90 5.95
C ARG A 97 -1.99 -26.89 4.44
N THR A 98 -1.09 -26.04 3.95
CA THR A 98 -0.71 -25.98 2.54
C THR A 98 0.30 -27.08 2.22
N LEU A 99 0.19 -27.70 1.04
CA LEU A 99 1.17 -28.65 0.53
C LEU A 99 2.37 -27.87 -0.01
N ALA A 100 3.51 -27.97 0.66
CA ALA A 100 4.73 -27.24 0.27
C ALA A 100 6.00 -27.97 0.74
N HIS A 101 7.08 -27.81 -0.02
CA HIS A 101 8.39 -28.35 0.33
C HIS A 101 9.06 -27.54 1.43
N ARG A 102 8.91 -26.18 1.41
CA ARG A 102 9.47 -25.31 2.46
C ARG A 102 8.44 -24.25 2.89
N LYS A 103 8.18 -24.18 4.17
CA LYS A 103 7.27 -23.24 4.82
C LYS A 103 8.08 -22.20 5.58
N VAL A 104 8.06 -20.99 5.10
CA VAL A 104 8.93 -19.91 5.58
C VAL A 104 8.09 -18.81 6.19
N GLY A 105 8.46 -18.36 7.36
CA GLY A 105 7.77 -17.25 8.03
C GLY A 105 8.73 -16.23 8.62
N ARG A 106 8.17 -15.21 9.25
CA ARG A 106 8.92 -14.15 9.92
C ARG A 106 9.48 -14.62 11.25
N SER A 107 10.72 -14.22 11.58
CA SER A 107 11.30 -14.49 12.91
C SER A 107 10.61 -13.72 14.04
N ASP A 108 9.99 -12.57 13.75
CA ASP A 108 9.19 -11.76 14.66
C ASP A 108 7.68 -12.10 14.63
N ALA A 109 7.34 -13.28 14.13
CA ALA A 109 5.98 -13.79 14.08
C ALA A 109 5.32 -13.77 15.47
N ARG A 110 4.03 -13.46 15.49
CA ARG A 110 3.22 -13.32 16.72
C ARG A 110 2.22 -14.45 16.85
N GLU A 111 1.52 -14.49 17.99
CA GLU A 111 0.41 -15.42 18.24
C GLU A 111 0.83 -16.89 18.02
N TRP A 112 2.06 -17.25 18.40
CA TRP A 112 2.63 -18.61 18.25
C TRP A 112 2.70 -19.12 16.80
N SER A 113 2.49 -18.26 15.78
CA SER A 113 2.53 -18.71 14.39
C SER A 113 3.89 -19.28 13.96
N GLY A 114 4.95 -18.93 14.64
CA GLY A 114 6.29 -19.40 14.36
C GLY A 114 6.51 -20.93 14.50
N VAL A 115 5.58 -21.67 15.14
CA VAL A 115 5.66 -23.14 15.26
C VAL A 115 5.27 -23.86 13.95
N PHE A 116 4.67 -23.13 12.99
CA PHE A 116 4.21 -23.67 11.72
C PHE A 116 5.21 -23.49 10.56
N TYR A 117 6.40 -22.94 10.85
CA TYR A 117 7.42 -22.69 9.83
C TYR A 117 8.60 -23.62 9.98
N ASP A 118 9.06 -24.16 8.85
CA ASP A 118 10.28 -24.94 8.77
C ASP A 118 11.51 -24.01 8.88
N GLU A 119 11.37 -22.77 8.39
CA GLU A 119 12.40 -21.74 8.38
C GLU A 119 11.84 -20.38 8.80
N LYS A 120 12.65 -19.60 9.52
CA LYS A 120 12.30 -18.23 9.92
C LYS A 120 13.30 -17.26 9.31
N VAL A 121 12.77 -16.33 8.52
CA VAL A 121 13.56 -15.25 7.92
C VAL A 121 14.03 -14.29 9.03
N PRO A 122 15.35 -14.04 9.16
CA PRO A 122 15.86 -13.12 10.16
C PRO A 122 15.42 -11.68 9.88
N LEU A 123 15.37 -10.86 10.93
CA LEU A 123 15.16 -9.42 10.79
C LEU A 123 16.40 -8.76 10.17
N PRO A 124 16.24 -7.55 9.56
CA PRO A 124 17.38 -6.71 9.20
C PRO A 124 18.23 -6.32 10.42
N PRO A 125 19.43 -5.73 10.25
CA PRO A 125 20.34 -5.37 11.35
C PRO A 125 19.68 -4.54 12.46
N ASP A 126 18.80 -3.59 12.12
CA ASP A 126 18.08 -2.75 13.09
C ASP A 126 16.90 -3.50 13.76
N GLY A 127 16.73 -4.77 13.47
CA GLY A 127 15.70 -5.62 14.05
C GLY A 127 14.29 -5.10 13.76
N LYS A 128 13.45 -5.04 14.81
CA LYS A 128 12.07 -4.52 14.72
C LYS A 128 11.97 -3.01 14.48
N ARG A 129 13.08 -2.28 14.55
CA ARG A 129 13.16 -0.84 14.24
C ARG A 129 13.42 -0.57 12.76
N SER A 130 13.62 -1.61 11.97
CA SER A 130 13.70 -1.48 10.51
C SER A 130 12.34 -1.12 9.90
N HIS A 131 12.37 -0.48 8.74
CA HIS A 131 11.15 -0.20 7.99
C HIS A 131 10.39 -1.48 7.64
N ALA A 132 9.06 -1.42 7.65
CA ALA A 132 8.21 -2.60 7.41
C ALA A 132 8.51 -3.32 6.09
N LEU A 133 8.87 -2.56 5.03
CA LEU A 133 9.27 -3.16 3.75
C LEU A 133 10.63 -3.86 3.85
N ASP A 134 11.61 -3.28 4.57
CA ASP A 134 12.94 -3.90 4.72
C ASP A 134 12.86 -5.25 5.45
N ILE A 135 11.92 -5.36 6.41
CA ILE A 135 11.63 -6.63 7.08
C ILE A 135 11.10 -7.66 6.07
N LEU A 136 10.19 -7.26 5.19
CA LEU A 136 9.63 -8.17 4.19
C LEU A 136 10.62 -8.51 3.07
N LEU A 137 11.50 -7.59 2.70
CA LEU A 137 12.54 -7.85 1.69
C LEU A 137 13.50 -8.99 2.10
N GLN A 138 13.63 -9.28 3.40
CA GLN A 138 14.48 -10.41 3.84
C GLN A 138 14.02 -11.76 3.28
N PHE A 139 12.73 -11.92 2.92
CA PHE A 139 12.24 -13.12 2.25
C PHE A 139 12.93 -13.38 0.89
N CYS A 140 13.47 -12.34 0.25
CA CYS A 140 14.22 -12.51 -0.98
C CYS A 140 15.43 -13.44 -0.82
N ARG A 141 16.07 -13.44 0.35
CA ARG A 141 17.25 -14.27 0.64
C ARG A 141 16.98 -15.78 0.56
N VAL A 142 15.74 -16.20 0.83
CA VAL A 142 15.32 -17.61 0.76
C VAL A 142 15.45 -18.17 -0.66
N LEU A 143 15.26 -17.31 -1.66
CA LEU A 143 15.40 -17.64 -3.08
C LEU A 143 16.72 -17.10 -3.66
N HIS A 144 17.74 -16.88 -2.83
CA HIS A 144 19.06 -16.36 -3.21
C HIS A 144 19.03 -15.00 -3.94
N ALA A 145 17.92 -14.25 -3.79
CA ALA A 145 17.77 -12.91 -4.33
C ALA A 145 18.22 -11.83 -3.33
N ARG A 146 18.63 -10.67 -3.83
CA ARG A 146 19.01 -9.54 -2.98
C ARG A 146 17.79 -8.95 -2.26
N PRO A 147 17.90 -8.60 -0.95
CA PRO A 147 16.81 -8.03 -0.17
C PRO A 147 16.65 -6.52 -0.44
N GLU A 148 16.38 -6.16 -1.68
CA GLU A 148 16.23 -4.78 -2.14
C GLU A 148 15.05 -4.67 -3.11
N VAL A 149 14.48 -3.47 -3.25
CA VAL A 149 13.42 -3.24 -4.23
C VAL A 149 14.03 -3.25 -5.63
N ARG A 150 13.61 -4.21 -6.45
CA ARG A 150 13.96 -4.32 -7.88
C ARG A 150 12.72 -4.43 -8.74
N GLY A 151 12.82 -3.84 -9.92
CA GLY A 151 11.70 -3.78 -10.84
C GLY A 151 10.66 -2.71 -10.45
N ALA A 152 9.86 -2.31 -11.40
CA ALA A 152 8.78 -1.36 -11.20
C ALA A 152 7.48 -2.10 -10.84
N LEU A 153 6.80 -1.66 -9.80
CA LEU A 153 5.47 -2.17 -9.47
C LEU A 153 4.50 -1.77 -10.59
N LYS A 154 3.93 -2.78 -11.27
CA LYS A 154 3.02 -2.60 -12.39
C LYS A 154 1.68 -3.27 -12.13
N PHE A 155 0.64 -2.64 -12.66
CA PHE A 155 -0.72 -3.15 -12.61
C PHE A 155 -1.28 -3.21 -14.03
N ARG A 156 -1.99 -4.31 -14.33
CA ARG A 156 -2.78 -4.45 -15.56
C ARG A 156 -3.79 -3.30 -15.60
N GLU A 157 -4.00 -2.76 -16.79
CA GLU A 157 -5.02 -1.73 -16.96
C GLU A 157 -6.39 -2.31 -16.63
N VAL A 158 -7.12 -1.56 -15.79
CA VAL A 158 -8.50 -1.85 -15.44
C VAL A 158 -9.27 -0.55 -15.65
N ASP A 159 -10.55 -0.62 -15.99
CA ASP A 159 -11.42 0.53 -16.20
C ASP A 159 -11.18 1.60 -15.14
N SER A 160 -10.69 2.73 -15.59
CA SER A 160 -10.28 3.83 -14.73
C SER A 160 -11.50 4.68 -14.39
N LEU A 161 -11.49 5.27 -13.20
CA LEU A 161 -12.37 6.39 -12.86
C LEU A 161 -12.35 7.41 -14.00
N ASN A 162 -13.52 7.87 -14.41
CA ASN A 162 -13.60 8.98 -15.36
C ASN A 162 -13.03 10.24 -14.71
N LEU A 163 -11.79 10.56 -15.05
CA LEU A 163 -11.06 11.74 -14.60
C LEU A 163 -10.83 12.72 -15.76
N SER A 164 -11.77 12.78 -16.71
CA SER A 164 -11.71 13.71 -17.86
C SER A 164 -11.41 15.16 -17.44
N PHE A 165 -11.89 15.57 -16.29
CA PHE A 165 -11.54 16.82 -15.63
C PHE A 165 -10.02 16.97 -15.38
N ALA A 166 -9.32 15.90 -15.01
CA ALA A 166 -7.88 15.92 -14.75
C ALA A 166 -7.05 15.97 -16.04
N ASP A 167 -7.63 15.45 -17.12
CA ASP A 167 -7.00 15.39 -18.45
C ASP A 167 -7.31 16.64 -19.31
N ALA A 168 -8.21 17.55 -18.85
CA ALA A 168 -8.57 18.74 -19.59
C ALA A 168 -7.35 19.65 -19.85
N ARG A 169 -7.21 20.08 -21.11
CA ARG A 169 -6.08 20.89 -21.59
C ARG A 169 -5.82 22.13 -20.70
N GLY A 170 -4.58 22.32 -20.30
CA GLY A 170 -4.12 23.52 -19.61
C GLY A 170 -3.95 23.43 -18.08
N GLY A 171 -4.38 22.35 -17.40
CA GLY A 171 -4.40 22.27 -15.93
C GLY A 171 -3.25 21.52 -15.26
N GLY A 172 -2.42 20.81 -16.00
CA GLY A 172 -1.41 19.90 -15.42
C GLY A 172 -2.02 18.74 -14.62
N LYS A 173 -1.18 17.85 -14.11
CA LYS A 173 -1.62 16.74 -13.24
C LYS A 173 -2.20 17.25 -11.93
N PRO A 174 -3.29 16.64 -11.39
CA PRO A 174 -3.92 17.07 -10.14
C PRO A 174 -3.07 16.71 -8.91
N VAL A 175 -3.34 17.42 -7.80
CA VAL A 175 -3.00 16.95 -6.46
C VAL A 175 -4.10 16.00 -6.00
N VAL A 176 -3.78 14.72 -5.76
CA VAL A 176 -4.75 13.74 -5.24
C VAL A 176 -4.59 13.63 -3.73
N MET A 177 -5.68 13.83 -3.01
CA MET A 177 -5.70 13.75 -1.54
C MET A 177 -6.53 12.55 -1.08
N PHE A 178 -5.89 11.64 -0.33
CA PHE A 178 -6.61 10.55 0.35
C PHE A 178 -6.98 11.02 1.74
N VAL A 179 -8.23 11.47 1.86
CA VAL A 179 -8.73 12.23 3.01
C VAL A 179 -9.22 11.36 4.16
N ASP A 180 -9.39 10.06 3.94
CA ASP A 180 -9.83 9.11 4.94
C ASP A 180 -8.71 8.16 5.43
N SER A 181 -8.95 7.51 6.55
CA SER A 181 -8.18 6.38 7.05
C SER A 181 -9.12 5.47 7.83
N ARG A 182 -8.88 4.15 7.82
CA ARG A 182 -9.68 3.19 8.59
C ARG A 182 -9.58 3.38 10.11
N ARG A 183 -8.51 4.01 10.59
CA ARG A 183 -8.26 4.27 12.00
C ARG A 183 -8.44 5.75 12.26
N ALA A 184 -9.40 6.10 13.11
CA ALA A 184 -9.77 7.49 13.39
C ALA A 184 -8.59 8.33 13.89
N GLU A 185 -7.70 7.74 14.72
CA GLU A 185 -6.50 8.40 15.24
C GLU A 185 -5.44 8.71 14.16
N LYS A 186 -5.61 8.18 12.95
CA LYS A 186 -4.78 8.48 11.78
C LYS A 186 -5.47 9.40 10.77
N CYS A 187 -6.69 9.87 11.06
CA CYS A 187 -7.43 10.79 10.21
C CYS A 187 -7.13 12.24 10.57
N TRP A 188 -6.44 12.94 9.69
CA TRP A 188 -6.24 14.37 9.81
C TRP A 188 -7.42 15.14 9.24
N ASN A 189 -7.91 16.15 9.97
CA ASN A 189 -9.12 16.89 9.60
C ASN A 189 -8.84 18.16 8.74
N GLY A 190 -7.58 18.46 8.45
CA GLY A 190 -7.19 19.72 7.78
C GLY A 190 -7.25 19.70 6.26
N PHE A 191 -7.73 18.62 5.62
CA PHE A 191 -7.73 18.50 4.15
C PHE A 191 -8.54 19.59 3.45
N LYS A 192 -9.66 20.04 4.04
CA LYS A 192 -10.48 21.12 3.47
C LYS A 192 -9.69 22.43 3.40
N GLN A 193 -9.10 22.84 4.53
CA GLN A 193 -8.29 24.06 4.59
C GLN A 193 -7.05 23.96 3.70
N LEU A 194 -6.43 22.78 3.62
CA LEU A 194 -5.30 22.55 2.73
C LEU A 194 -5.70 22.71 1.26
N THR A 195 -6.87 22.19 0.88
CA THR A 195 -7.42 22.37 -0.47
C THR A 195 -7.63 23.84 -0.79
N GLU A 196 -8.21 24.61 0.13
CA GLU A 196 -8.39 26.07 -0.02
C GLU A 196 -7.06 26.78 -0.27
N LEU A 197 -6.01 26.47 0.51
CA LEU A 197 -4.69 27.06 0.36
C LEU A 197 -4.07 26.73 -0.99
N ILE A 198 -4.16 25.48 -1.45
CA ILE A 198 -3.60 25.05 -2.73
C ILE A 198 -4.31 25.72 -3.92
N LEU A 199 -5.64 25.82 -3.88
CA LEU A 199 -6.43 26.39 -4.97
C LEU A 199 -6.31 27.92 -5.04
N ARG A 200 -6.13 28.61 -3.90
CA ARG A 200 -5.87 30.05 -3.85
C ARG A 200 -4.52 30.45 -4.48
N GLU A 201 -3.49 29.61 -4.31
CA GLU A 201 -2.15 29.90 -4.88
C GLU A 201 -2.16 29.88 -6.41
N ASN A 202 -2.91 28.96 -6.99
CA ASN A 202 -2.92 28.79 -8.45
C ASN A 202 -4.29 28.35 -8.96
N LYS A 203 -4.95 29.25 -9.68
CA LYS A 203 -6.29 29.05 -10.27
C LYS A 203 -6.35 27.90 -11.30
N ASN A 204 -5.21 27.51 -11.87
CA ASN A 204 -5.13 26.39 -12.83
C ASN A 204 -4.85 25.05 -12.14
N ARG A 205 -4.62 25.04 -10.81
CA ARG A 205 -4.37 23.80 -10.09
C ARG A 205 -5.66 23.03 -9.85
N LYS A 206 -5.56 21.73 -9.96
CA LYS A 206 -6.66 20.80 -9.73
C LYS A 206 -6.41 19.97 -8.50
N VAL A 207 -7.43 19.71 -7.71
CA VAL A 207 -7.41 18.84 -6.53
C VAL A 207 -8.48 17.77 -6.67
N VAL A 208 -8.13 16.55 -6.35
CA VAL A 208 -9.05 15.40 -6.29
C VAL A 208 -9.04 14.87 -4.87
N TRP A 209 -10.20 14.76 -4.24
CA TRP A 209 -10.35 13.98 -3.02
C TRP A 209 -10.72 12.55 -3.37
N ALA A 210 -10.03 11.61 -2.75
CA ALA A 210 -10.26 10.18 -2.92
C ALA A 210 -10.30 9.48 -1.55
N GLY A 211 -10.92 8.33 -1.48
CA GLY A 211 -11.07 7.57 -0.25
C GLY A 211 -12.13 6.49 -0.35
N SER A 212 -12.15 5.59 0.62
CA SER A 212 -13.09 4.46 0.68
C SER A 212 -14.47 4.84 1.19
N SER A 213 -14.55 5.91 1.98
CA SER A 213 -15.79 6.42 2.59
C SER A 213 -16.09 7.81 2.06
N TYR A 214 -17.36 8.09 1.79
CA TYR A 214 -17.77 9.40 1.32
C TYR A 214 -17.49 10.49 2.37
N VAL A 215 -16.85 11.59 1.96
CA VAL A 215 -16.55 12.76 2.77
C VAL A 215 -17.23 13.97 2.14
N HIS A 216 -18.08 14.64 2.90
CA HIS A 216 -18.78 15.85 2.43
C HIS A 216 -17.84 17.03 2.26
N ASP A 217 -17.83 17.63 1.06
CA ASP A 217 -17.11 18.88 0.76
C ASP A 217 -18.00 20.13 0.92
N ARG A 218 -19.30 19.94 1.10
CA ARG A 218 -20.33 20.99 1.18
C ARG A 218 -20.37 21.91 -0.06
N ASN A 219 -19.99 21.39 -1.23
CA ASN A 219 -19.94 22.16 -2.49
C ASN A 219 -19.13 23.47 -2.36
N THR A 220 -18.05 23.44 -1.60
CA THR A 220 -17.26 24.63 -1.27
C THR A 220 -16.38 25.09 -2.44
N PHE A 221 -16.03 24.16 -3.34
CA PHE A 221 -15.03 24.36 -4.38
C PHE A 221 -15.65 24.38 -5.79
N SER A 222 -15.02 25.14 -6.71
CA SER A 222 -15.44 25.14 -8.11
C SER A 222 -15.23 23.78 -8.77
N PRO A 223 -16.22 23.23 -9.51
CA PRO A 223 -16.08 21.98 -10.24
C PRO A 223 -14.95 21.97 -11.29
N SER A 224 -14.50 23.15 -11.75
CA SER A 224 -13.38 23.27 -12.68
C SER A 224 -12.02 22.99 -12.06
N GLN A 225 -11.92 23.08 -10.72
CA GLN A 225 -10.66 22.91 -9.97
C GLN A 225 -10.69 21.74 -8.99
N PHE A 226 -11.87 21.25 -8.64
CA PHE A 226 -12.05 20.26 -7.59
C PHE A 226 -13.02 19.16 -7.99
N VAL A 227 -12.65 17.93 -7.69
CA VAL A 227 -13.50 16.75 -7.79
C VAL A 227 -13.41 15.90 -6.53
N ASN A 228 -14.57 15.49 -6.02
CA ASN A 228 -14.69 14.59 -4.90
C ASN A 228 -15.12 13.21 -5.39
N VAL A 229 -14.20 12.24 -5.35
CA VAL A 229 -14.47 10.83 -5.68
C VAL A 229 -14.40 9.92 -4.45
N THR A 230 -14.48 10.51 -3.25
CA THR A 230 -14.55 9.72 -2.01
C THR A 230 -15.81 8.85 -2.00
N GLY A 231 -15.71 7.63 -1.47
CA GLY A 231 -16.78 6.62 -1.53
C GLY A 231 -16.94 5.93 -2.89
N ASN A 232 -16.42 6.52 -3.97
CA ASN A 232 -16.46 5.97 -5.33
C ASN A 232 -15.09 5.48 -5.82
N THR A 233 -14.09 5.44 -4.93
CA THR A 233 -12.73 5.00 -5.27
C THR A 233 -12.59 3.50 -4.99
N SER A 234 -12.60 2.67 -6.02
CA SER A 234 -12.36 1.22 -5.89
C SER A 234 -10.87 0.93 -5.73
N LEU A 235 -10.52 -0.20 -5.09
CA LEU A 235 -9.12 -0.60 -4.93
C LEU A 235 -8.43 -0.89 -6.27
N VAL A 236 -9.17 -1.31 -7.28
CA VAL A 236 -8.63 -1.61 -8.60
C VAL A 236 -8.34 -0.33 -9.39
N SER A 237 -9.06 0.75 -9.16
CA SER A 237 -8.83 2.05 -9.82
C SER A 237 -7.72 2.87 -9.15
N LEU A 238 -7.31 2.53 -7.92
CA LEU A 238 -6.29 3.28 -7.18
C LEU A 238 -4.96 3.45 -7.94
N PRO A 239 -4.36 2.40 -8.54
CA PRO A 239 -3.11 2.56 -9.27
C PRO A 239 -3.20 3.57 -10.42
N ALA A 240 -4.30 3.56 -11.18
CA ALA A 240 -4.53 4.49 -12.29
C ALA A 240 -4.72 5.93 -11.79
N LEU A 241 -5.51 6.12 -10.72
CA LEU A 241 -5.71 7.42 -10.08
C LEU A 241 -4.38 8.01 -9.57
N VAL A 242 -3.58 7.20 -8.86
CA VAL A 242 -2.30 7.61 -8.30
C VAL A 242 -1.32 8.00 -9.41
N LYS A 243 -1.19 7.23 -10.49
CA LYS A 243 -0.29 7.54 -11.62
C LYS A 243 -0.63 8.87 -12.33
N ARG A 244 -1.88 9.31 -12.27
CA ARG A 244 -2.31 10.60 -12.82
C ARG A 244 -2.00 11.78 -11.92
N ALA A 245 -1.63 11.56 -10.66
CA ALA A 245 -1.32 12.63 -9.72
C ALA A 245 0.03 13.32 -10.02
N ASP A 246 0.08 14.63 -9.81
CA ASP A 246 1.34 15.37 -9.64
C ASP A 246 1.92 15.10 -8.25
N TRP A 247 1.07 15.18 -7.24
CA TRP A 247 1.34 14.85 -5.85
C TRP A 247 0.21 14.03 -5.26
N VAL A 248 0.56 13.08 -4.41
CA VAL A 248 -0.37 12.42 -3.50
C VAL A 248 -0.15 12.99 -2.10
N ILE A 249 -1.22 13.50 -1.47
CA ILE A 249 -1.21 13.88 -0.06
C ILE A 249 -2.14 12.91 0.67
N ALA A 250 -1.63 12.21 1.68
CA ALA A 250 -2.40 11.17 2.34
C ALA A 250 -2.05 11.04 3.82
N ASN A 251 -3.01 10.60 4.60
CA ASN A 251 -2.74 10.06 5.93
C ASN A 251 -1.80 8.85 5.85
N ASP A 252 -1.24 8.42 6.99
CA ASP A 252 -0.55 7.11 7.10
C ASP A 252 -1.54 5.97 6.79
N SER A 253 -1.61 5.61 5.50
CA SER A 253 -2.59 4.68 4.96
C SER A 253 -2.08 3.97 3.69
N GLY A 254 -2.81 2.93 3.25
CA GLY A 254 -2.43 2.14 2.07
C GLY A 254 -2.18 2.94 0.79
N PRO A 255 -3.00 3.93 0.43
CA PRO A 255 -2.77 4.78 -0.74
C PRO A 255 -1.45 5.56 -0.72
N MET A 256 -0.97 5.99 0.45
CA MET A 256 0.35 6.63 0.61
C MET A 256 1.47 5.67 0.17
N HIS A 257 1.43 4.43 0.66
CA HIS A 257 2.42 3.41 0.29
C HIS A 257 2.35 3.06 -1.20
N LEU A 258 1.13 2.99 -1.76
CA LEU A 258 0.94 2.74 -3.18
C LEU A 258 1.53 3.85 -4.04
N ALA A 259 1.35 5.12 -3.65
CA ALA A 259 1.90 6.26 -4.37
C ALA A 259 3.44 6.24 -4.37
N ALA A 260 4.05 5.99 -3.22
CA ALA A 260 5.50 5.84 -3.12
C ALA A 260 6.03 4.67 -3.96
N ALA A 261 5.36 3.51 -3.90
CA ALA A 261 5.73 2.32 -4.67
C ALA A 261 5.60 2.49 -6.20
N LEU A 262 4.71 3.39 -6.64
CA LEU A 262 4.53 3.78 -8.04
C LEU A 262 5.45 4.93 -8.48
N GLY A 263 6.32 5.43 -7.59
CA GLY A 263 7.24 6.54 -7.89
C GLY A 263 6.56 7.90 -8.00
N VAL A 264 5.32 8.04 -7.53
CA VAL A 264 4.61 9.32 -7.49
C VAL A 264 5.04 10.12 -6.26
N ARG A 265 5.14 11.43 -6.39
CA ARG A 265 5.50 12.32 -5.28
C ARG A 265 4.47 12.26 -4.15
N VAL A 266 4.93 12.03 -2.93
CA VAL A 266 4.07 11.81 -1.76
C VAL A 266 4.37 12.81 -0.66
N LEU A 267 3.32 13.33 -0.05
CA LEU A 267 3.36 13.96 1.26
C LEU A 267 2.48 13.15 2.22
N GLY A 268 3.14 12.38 3.09
CA GLY A 268 2.49 11.56 4.11
C GLY A 268 2.27 12.33 5.41
N ILE A 269 1.07 12.31 5.94
CA ILE A 269 0.68 12.96 7.20
C ILE A 269 0.62 11.90 8.29
N PHE A 270 1.43 12.08 9.33
CA PHE A 270 1.60 11.12 10.41
C PHE A 270 1.13 11.71 11.75
N GLY A 271 0.33 10.92 12.47
CA GLY A 271 -0.05 11.15 13.85
C GLY A 271 0.80 10.28 14.79
N PRO A 272 0.20 9.27 15.46
CA PRO A 272 0.86 8.49 16.52
C PRO A 272 1.89 7.47 16.01
N THR A 273 1.95 7.21 14.71
CA THR A 273 2.86 6.22 14.11
C THR A 273 4.21 6.82 13.75
N ASP A 274 5.27 6.02 13.87
CA ASP A 274 6.63 6.43 13.51
C ASP A 274 6.85 6.31 11.98
N PRO A 275 7.09 7.43 11.28
CA PRO A 275 7.31 7.40 9.83
C PRO A 275 8.60 6.69 9.42
N ARG A 276 9.57 6.50 10.33
CA ARG A 276 10.78 5.72 10.04
C ARG A 276 10.44 4.25 9.82
N LEU A 277 9.39 3.74 10.47
CA LEU A 277 8.94 2.34 10.37
C LEU A 277 7.90 2.13 9.28
N PHE A 278 7.07 3.15 9.04
CA PHE A 278 5.86 3.05 8.20
C PHE A 278 5.73 4.21 7.19
N GLY A 279 6.79 4.96 6.91
CA GLY A 279 6.77 6.05 5.95
C GLY A 279 6.68 5.61 4.49
N PRO A 280 6.55 6.56 3.56
CA PRO A 280 6.65 6.25 2.15
C PRO A 280 8.07 5.80 1.81
N TYR A 281 8.21 4.66 1.15
CA TYR A 281 9.52 4.05 0.84
C TYR A 281 9.96 4.34 -0.61
N PRO A 282 11.27 4.61 -0.87
CA PRO A 282 12.36 4.71 0.10
C PRO A 282 12.28 5.99 0.95
N LEU A 283 12.65 5.89 2.22
CA LEU A 283 12.54 7.01 3.18
C LEU A 283 13.35 8.25 2.76
N ASN A 284 14.46 8.04 2.04
CA ASN A 284 15.38 9.11 1.65
C ASN A 284 15.07 9.68 0.25
N ALA A 285 14.04 9.17 -0.44
CA ALA A 285 13.69 9.70 -1.75
C ALA A 285 13.19 11.16 -1.62
N PRO A 286 13.72 12.11 -2.43
CA PRO A 286 13.25 13.49 -2.41
C PRO A 286 11.74 13.64 -2.69
N SER A 287 11.17 12.67 -3.42
CA SER A 287 9.75 12.57 -3.72
C SER A 287 8.88 12.14 -2.53
N ASN A 288 9.48 11.58 -1.47
CA ASN A 288 8.79 11.05 -0.31
C ASN A 288 8.94 12.00 0.87
N VAL A 289 7.92 12.79 1.13
CA VAL A 289 7.94 13.82 2.19
C VAL A 289 7.00 13.41 3.30
N VAL A 290 7.42 13.64 4.53
CA VAL A 290 6.64 13.35 5.73
C VAL A 290 6.40 14.61 6.53
N VAL A 291 5.21 14.75 7.07
CA VAL A 291 4.84 15.70 8.11
C VAL A 291 4.34 14.91 9.32
N GLN A 292 5.06 15.03 10.43
CA GLN A 292 4.70 14.43 11.71
C GLN A 292 3.96 15.47 12.56
N ALA A 293 2.80 15.10 13.08
CA ALA A 293 2.07 15.95 14.00
C ALA A 293 2.82 16.11 15.33
N PRO A 294 2.77 17.30 15.97
CA PRO A 294 3.36 17.53 17.29
C PRO A 294 2.84 16.46 18.28
N VAL A 295 3.74 15.89 19.06
CA VAL A 295 3.47 14.81 20.02
C VAL A 295 2.58 13.66 19.51
N GLY A 296 2.51 13.50 18.18
CA GLY A 296 1.68 12.48 17.54
C GLY A 296 0.19 12.81 17.47
N ASP A 297 -0.26 13.98 17.88
CA ASP A 297 -1.65 14.39 17.83
C ASP A 297 -1.97 15.21 16.57
N LEU A 298 -2.73 14.60 15.65
CA LEU A 298 -3.15 15.23 14.40
C LEU A 298 -4.01 16.50 14.58
N LYS A 299 -4.64 16.69 15.73
CA LYS A 299 -5.42 17.90 16.02
C LYS A 299 -4.53 19.14 16.18
N LEU A 300 -3.26 18.95 16.56
CA LEU A 300 -2.28 20.02 16.70
C LEU A 300 -1.60 20.41 15.38
N LEU A 301 -1.80 19.64 14.32
CA LEU A 301 -1.19 19.89 13.01
C LEU A 301 -2.08 20.79 12.16
N SER A 302 -1.67 22.02 11.94
CA SER A 302 -2.42 22.99 11.14
C SER A 302 -2.27 22.76 9.63
N ALA A 303 -3.27 23.16 8.85
CA ALA A 303 -3.22 23.13 7.40
C ALA A 303 -2.13 24.05 6.83
N LYS A 304 -1.79 25.15 7.51
CA LYS A 304 -0.72 26.06 7.11
C LYS A 304 0.66 25.39 7.19
N GLU A 305 0.91 24.60 8.23
CA GLU A 305 2.18 23.85 8.38
C GLU A 305 2.33 22.78 7.30
N VAL A 306 1.26 22.01 7.04
CA VAL A 306 1.25 21.00 5.97
C VAL A 306 1.46 21.67 4.60
N TYR A 307 0.81 22.82 4.36
CA TYR A 307 0.94 23.59 3.13
C TYR A 307 2.35 24.15 2.95
N ALA A 308 2.96 24.73 3.99
CA ALA A 308 4.35 25.20 3.95
C ALA A 308 5.31 24.07 3.60
N ARG A 309 5.11 22.89 4.18
CA ARG A 309 5.92 21.70 3.88
C ARG A 309 5.72 21.23 2.44
N PHE A 310 4.49 21.24 1.95
CA PHE A 310 4.15 20.93 0.56
C PHE A 310 4.86 21.88 -0.42
N LEU A 311 4.81 23.20 -0.18
CA LEU A 311 5.47 24.20 -1.04
C LEU A 311 6.99 24.01 -1.07
N LYS A 312 7.60 23.79 0.10
CA LYS A 312 9.04 23.52 0.21
C LYS A 312 9.46 22.26 -0.54
N ALA A 313 8.64 21.20 -0.46
CA ALA A 313 8.89 19.96 -1.17
C ALA A 313 8.75 20.16 -2.68
N ARG A 314 7.68 20.82 -3.12
CA ARG A 314 7.39 21.08 -4.54
C ARG A 314 8.47 21.96 -5.22
N ALA A 315 9.04 22.92 -4.49
CA ALA A 315 10.09 23.79 -5.04
C ALA A 315 11.36 23.03 -5.50
N ARG A 316 11.57 21.80 -5.00
CA ARG A 316 12.69 20.93 -5.41
C ARG A 316 12.50 20.27 -6.79
N PHE A 317 11.29 20.37 -7.37
CA PHE A 317 10.92 19.73 -8.63
C PHE A 317 10.47 20.75 -9.71
N ARG A 318 10.71 22.02 -9.47
CA ARG A 318 10.61 23.12 -10.45
C ARG A 318 11.98 23.36 -11.18
#